data_61a7e56eaeb68616d72afb219322bff5
#
_entry.id   61a7e56eaeb68616d72afb219322bff5
#
_cell.length_a   1.000
_cell.length_b   1.000
_cell.length_c   1.000
_cell.angle_alpha   90.00
_cell.angle_beta   90.00
_cell.angle_gamma   90.00
#
_symmetry.space_group_name_H-M   'P 1'
#
loop_
_entity.id
_entity.type
_entity.pdbx_description
1 polymer ?
#
loop_
_entity_poly.entity_id
_entity_poly.type
_entity_poly.pdbx_seq_one_letter_code
_entity_poly.pdbx_strand_id
1 'polypeptide(L)'
;MYVAQTILGDRCLQWDRITDTHHLFKIKTPGVLVNQSIETIDVEENFNVRLVAIERQTEVKNMLGMVQKQYMVIQRLTNDLIIEQEDILVIFGKIEGLKKLASL
;
A
#
# COMPACT_ATOMS: atom_id res chain seq x y z
N MET A 1 -13.94 -9.96 -5.80
CA MET A 1 -13.83 -8.50 -5.78
C MET A 1 -14.60 -7.87 -4.62
N TYR A 2 -15.89 -8.19 -4.50
CA TYR A 2 -16.70 -7.64 -3.41
C TYR A 2 -16.27 -8.11 -2.03
N VAL A 3 -15.67 -9.29 -1.95
CA VAL A 3 -15.19 -9.85 -0.68
C VAL A 3 -14.13 -8.97 -0.07
N ALA A 4 -13.19 -8.46 -0.86
CA ALA A 4 -12.14 -7.59 -0.36
C ALA A 4 -12.71 -6.30 0.24
N GLN A 5 -13.64 -5.65 -0.46
CA GLN A 5 -14.25 -4.42 0.05
C GLN A 5 -15.11 -4.67 1.28
N THR A 6 -15.82 -5.79 1.34
CA THR A 6 -16.63 -6.15 2.50
C THR A 6 -15.76 -6.40 3.72
N ILE A 7 -14.61 -7.07 3.55
CA ILE A 7 -13.73 -7.46 4.64
C ILE A 7 -12.80 -6.32 5.05
N LEU A 8 -12.25 -5.58 4.06
CA LEU A 8 -11.19 -4.59 4.25
C LEU A 8 -11.71 -3.16 4.28
N GLY A 9 -12.99 -2.95 4.02
CA GLY A 9 -13.61 -1.63 4.02
C GLY A 9 -13.09 -0.76 2.89
N ASP A 10 -13.08 0.56 3.14
CA ASP A 10 -12.70 1.54 2.14
C ASP A 10 -11.18 1.62 1.89
N ARG A 11 -10.39 0.91 2.67
CA ARG A 11 -8.93 0.95 2.52
C ARG A 11 -8.44 0.17 1.32
N CYS A 12 -9.16 -0.86 0.89
CA CYS A 12 -8.76 -1.66 -0.25
C CYS A 12 -9.18 -0.99 -1.55
N LEU A 13 -8.20 -0.54 -2.33
CA LEU A 13 -8.45 0.13 -3.61
C LEU A 13 -8.47 -0.84 -4.78
N GLN A 14 -7.74 -1.94 -4.67
CA GLN A 14 -7.63 -2.93 -5.72
C GLN A 14 -7.29 -4.28 -5.11
N TRP A 15 -7.84 -5.35 -5.70
CA TRP A 15 -7.57 -6.72 -5.27
C TRP A 15 -7.50 -7.61 -6.51
N ASP A 16 -6.33 -8.24 -6.69
CA ASP A 16 -6.08 -9.15 -7.81
C ASP A 16 -5.66 -10.50 -7.28
N ARG A 17 -6.38 -11.53 -7.70
CA ARG A 17 -6.06 -12.90 -7.35
C ARG A 17 -4.88 -13.38 -8.20
N ILE A 18 -3.82 -13.87 -7.55
CA ILE A 18 -2.66 -14.43 -8.23
C ILE A 18 -2.74 -15.95 -8.24
N THR A 19 -3.02 -16.54 -7.07
CA THR A 19 -3.26 -17.98 -6.91
C THR A 19 -4.49 -18.19 -6.04
N ASP A 20 -4.82 -19.44 -5.73
CA ASP A 20 -5.93 -19.74 -4.83
C ASP A 20 -5.73 -19.17 -3.42
N THR A 21 -4.48 -18.97 -3.01
CA THR A 21 -4.15 -18.55 -1.65
C THR A 21 -3.51 -17.18 -1.57
N HIS A 22 -2.96 -16.66 -2.64
CA HIS A 22 -2.20 -15.42 -2.65
C HIS A 22 -2.81 -14.39 -3.59
N HIS A 23 -2.81 -13.15 -3.14
CA HIS A 23 -3.41 -12.03 -3.85
C HIS A 23 -2.48 -10.84 -3.84
N LEU A 24 -2.68 -9.93 -4.80
CA LEU A 24 -2.03 -8.65 -4.84
C LEU A 24 -3.06 -7.59 -4.46
N PHE A 25 -2.73 -6.74 -3.51
CA PHE A 25 -3.64 -5.72 -3.00
C PHE A 25 -3.02 -4.34 -3.11
N LYS A 26 -3.86 -3.35 -3.39
CA LYS A 26 -3.52 -1.94 -3.20
C LYS A 26 -4.38 -1.39 -2.08
N ILE A 27 -3.76 -0.89 -1.02
CA ILE A 27 -4.48 -0.36 0.13
C ILE A 27 -3.99 1.04 0.47
N LYS A 28 -4.90 1.84 1.01
CA LYS A 28 -4.52 3.12 1.60
C LYS A 28 -3.70 2.86 2.86
N THR A 29 -2.70 3.70 3.09
CA THR A 29 -1.85 3.56 4.27
C THR A 29 -2.66 3.74 5.55
N PRO A 30 -2.64 2.75 6.46
CA PRO A 30 -3.20 2.95 7.80
C PRO A 30 -2.48 4.08 8.53
N GLY A 31 -3.24 4.93 9.24
CA GLY A 31 -2.68 6.11 9.89
C GLY A 31 -1.55 5.81 10.86
N VAL A 32 -1.58 4.67 11.52
CA VAL A 32 -0.54 4.28 12.48
C VAL A 32 0.81 3.97 11.82
N LEU A 33 0.83 3.73 10.51
CA LEU A 33 2.06 3.47 9.77
C LEU A 33 2.69 4.71 9.18
N VAL A 34 1.99 5.83 9.19
CA VAL A 34 2.49 7.09 8.66
C VAL A 34 3.70 7.55 9.47
N ASN A 35 4.74 8.01 8.77
CA ASN A 35 6.00 8.46 9.34
C ASN A 35 6.87 7.35 9.94
N GLN A 36 6.51 6.09 9.73
CA GLN A 36 7.35 4.95 10.12
C GLN A 36 8.17 4.46 8.94
N SER A 37 9.35 3.91 9.23
CA SER A 37 10.21 3.32 8.21
C SER A 37 9.76 1.90 7.87
N ILE A 38 10.14 1.44 6.68
CA ILE A 38 9.86 0.07 6.22
C ILE A 38 10.44 -0.94 7.23
N GLU A 39 11.64 -0.69 7.73
CA GLU A 39 12.29 -1.55 8.72
C GLU A 39 11.49 -1.64 10.01
N THR A 40 10.98 -0.52 10.51
CA THR A 40 10.22 -0.47 11.75
C THR A 40 8.90 -1.23 11.63
N ILE A 41 8.21 -1.08 10.51
CA ILE A 41 6.92 -1.73 10.28
C ILE A 41 7.08 -3.23 10.13
N ASP A 42 8.09 -3.67 9.37
CA ASP A 42 8.41 -5.06 9.10
C ASP A 42 7.17 -5.90 8.79
N VAL A 43 6.55 -5.61 7.64
CA VAL A 43 5.29 -6.27 7.27
C VAL A 43 5.45 -7.77 7.07
N GLU A 44 6.62 -8.24 6.68
CA GLU A 44 6.86 -9.67 6.49
C GLU A 44 6.79 -10.42 7.81
N GLU A 45 7.43 -9.92 8.84
CA GLU A 45 7.45 -10.56 10.16
C GLU A 45 6.14 -10.37 10.89
N ASN A 46 5.59 -9.17 10.86
CA ASN A 46 4.43 -8.82 11.69
C ASN A 46 3.11 -9.22 11.07
N PHE A 47 3.01 -9.24 9.75
CA PHE A 47 1.75 -9.48 9.05
C PHE A 47 1.81 -10.62 8.05
N ASN A 48 2.99 -11.22 7.87
CA ASN A 48 3.19 -12.32 6.91
C ASN A 48 2.75 -11.96 5.49
N VAL A 49 3.02 -10.73 5.09
CA VAL A 49 2.78 -10.23 3.74
C VAL A 49 4.05 -9.56 3.22
N ARG A 50 4.09 -9.29 1.93
CA ARG A 50 5.23 -8.64 1.30
C ARG A 50 4.81 -7.30 0.73
N LEU A 51 5.53 -6.24 1.09
CA LEU A 51 5.35 -4.94 0.46
C LEU A 51 6.11 -4.94 -0.87
N VAL A 52 5.38 -4.85 -1.96
CA VAL A 52 5.94 -4.95 -3.32
C VAL A 52 6.39 -3.59 -3.83
N ALA A 53 5.58 -2.57 -3.57
CA ALA A 53 5.84 -1.21 -4.04
C ALA A 53 4.99 -0.24 -3.24
N ILE A 54 5.32 1.04 -3.37
CA ILE A 54 4.49 2.13 -2.84
C ILE A 54 4.16 3.05 -4.01
N GLU A 55 2.89 3.41 -4.14
CA GLU A 55 2.47 4.46 -5.06
C GLU A 55 2.34 5.75 -4.28
N ARG A 56 3.15 6.74 -4.63
CA ARG A 56 3.21 8.01 -3.91
C ARG A 56 2.69 9.12 -4.80
N GLN A 57 1.80 9.93 -4.25
CA GLN A 57 1.27 11.07 -4.96
C GLN A 57 2.33 12.17 -5.06
N THR A 58 2.49 12.72 -6.26
CA THR A 58 3.39 13.83 -6.51
C THR A 58 2.68 14.88 -7.36
N GLU A 59 3.13 16.12 -7.26
CA GLU A 59 2.58 17.22 -8.03
C GLU A 59 3.55 17.60 -9.15
N VAL A 60 3.00 17.77 -10.35
CA VAL A 60 3.75 18.18 -11.53
C VAL A 60 3.08 19.38 -12.15
N LYS A 61 3.87 20.41 -12.49
CA LYS A 61 3.36 21.55 -13.24
C LYS A 61 3.44 21.26 -14.74
N ASN A 62 2.33 21.47 -15.44
CA ASN A 62 2.34 21.38 -16.90
C ASN A 62 2.90 22.67 -17.51
N MET A 63 2.93 22.72 -18.85
CA MET A 63 3.46 23.89 -19.60
C MET A 63 2.67 25.16 -19.38
N LEU A 64 1.42 25.05 -18.95
CA LEU A 64 0.55 26.18 -18.65
C LEU A 64 0.65 26.64 -17.20
N GLY A 65 1.54 26.03 -16.41
CA GLY A 65 1.70 26.34 -15.00
C GLY A 65 0.65 25.74 -14.08
N MET A 66 -0.23 24.88 -14.61
CA MET A 66 -1.24 24.21 -13.83
C MET A 66 -0.64 23.01 -13.10
N VAL A 67 -1.02 22.85 -11.83
CA VAL A 67 -0.55 21.74 -11.00
C VAL A 67 -1.42 20.52 -11.27
N GLN A 68 -0.79 19.39 -11.58
CA GLN A 68 -1.44 18.11 -11.76
C GLN A 68 -0.91 17.12 -10.77
N LYS A 69 -1.78 16.29 -10.22
CA LYS A 69 -1.39 15.21 -9.32
C LYS A 69 -1.14 13.95 -10.12
N GLN A 70 0.01 13.32 -9.84
CA GLN A 70 0.39 12.05 -10.45
C GLN A 70 0.84 11.09 -9.37
N TYR A 71 0.76 9.79 -9.66
CA TYR A 71 1.32 8.77 -8.78
C TYR A 71 2.66 8.31 -9.32
N MET A 72 3.65 8.26 -8.45
CA MET A 72 4.97 7.72 -8.73
C MET A 72 5.10 6.37 -8.03
N VAL A 73 5.55 5.35 -8.76
CA VAL A 73 5.77 4.03 -8.17
C VAL A 73 7.18 3.98 -7.59
N ILE A 74 7.26 3.70 -6.29
CA ILE A 74 8.52 3.46 -5.60
C ILE A 74 8.67 1.94 -5.48
N GLN A 75 9.56 1.37 -6.28
CA GLN A 75 9.79 -0.07 -6.26
C GLN A 75 11.04 -0.46 -5.49
N ARG A 76 11.95 0.47 -5.24
CA ARG A 76 13.13 0.22 -4.41
C ARG A 76 12.80 0.58 -2.97
N LEU A 77 12.42 -0.41 -2.20
CA LEU A 77 11.97 -0.24 -0.83
C LEU A 77 13.13 -0.49 0.11
N THR A 78 13.89 0.57 0.40
CA THR A 78 15.00 0.49 1.34
C THR A 78 14.47 0.50 2.78
N ASN A 79 15.26 -0.03 3.72
CA ASN A 79 14.83 -0.13 5.12
C ASN A 79 14.53 1.22 5.75
N ASP A 80 15.20 2.27 5.30
CA ASP A 80 15.03 3.63 5.83
C ASP A 80 13.95 4.44 5.13
N LEU A 81 13.26 3.87 4.14
CA LEU A 81 12.18 4.56 3.45
C LEU A 81 11.02 4.81 4.41
N ILE A 82 10.58 6.07 4.50
CA ILE A 82 9.50 6.48 5.38
C ILE A 82 8.18 6.50 4.63
N ILE A 83 7.15 5.92 5.22
CA ILE A 83 5.81 5.92 4.64
C ILE A 83 5.13 7.26 4.91
N GLU A 84 4.48 7.80 3.88
CA GLU A 84 3.77 9.08 3.95
C GLU A 84 2.27 8.87 3.94
N GLN A 85 1.53 9.88 4.38
CA GLN A 85 0.10 9.77 4.66
C GLN A 85 -0.74 9.34 3.45
N GLU A 86 -0.44 9.84 2.27
CA GLU A 86 -1.24 9.56 1.07
C GLU A 86 -0.68 8.40 0.25
N ASP A 87 0.27 7.65 0.79
CA ASP A 87 0.85 6.52 0.10
C ASP A 87 -0.17 5.39 -0.09
N ILE A 88 -0.07 4.73 -1.23
CA ILE A 88 -0.81 3.51 -1.50
C ILE A 88 0.17 2.36 -1.43
N LEU A 89 -0.12 1.39 -0.57
CA LEU A 89 0.74 0.23 -0.38
C LEU A 89 0.31 -0.89 -1.33
N VAL A 90 1.26 -1.39 -2.11
CA VAL A 90 1.05 -2.55 -2.99
C VAL A 90 1.60 -3.78 -2.27
N ILE A 91 0.72 -4.69 -1.88
CA ILE A 91 1.03 -5.78 -0.97
C ILE A 91 0.67 -7.10 -1.59
N PHE A 92 1.57 -8.08 -1.44
CA PHE A 92 1.35 -9.45 -1.88
C PHE A 92 1.29 -10.37 -0.66
N GLY A 93 0.29 -11.25 -0.62
CA GLY A 93 0.19 -12.22 0.44
C GLY A 93 -1.20 -12.82 0.56
N LYS A 94 -1.41 -13.50 1.67
CA LYS A 94 -2.70 -14.10 2.00
C LYS A 94 -3.64 -13.07 2.59
N ILE A 95 -4.93 -13.29 2.42
CA ILE A 95 -5.93 -12.35 2.90
C ILE A 95 -5.91 -12.18 4.42
N GLU A 96 -5.55 -13.22 5.16
CA GLU A 96 -5.46 -13.16 6.63
C GLU A 96 -4.43 -12.12 7.08
N GLY A 97 -3.27 -12.11 6.44
CA GLY A 97 -2.24 -11.12 6.76
C GLY A 97 -2.66 -9.72 6.38
N LEU A 98 -3.31 -9.58 5.23
CA LEU A 98 -3.80 -8.28 4.78
C LEU A 98 -4.89 -7.74 5.70
N LYS A 99 -5.79 -8.59 6.20
CA LYS A 99 -6.82 -8.17 7.16
C LYS A 99 -6.21 -7.57 8.41
N LYS A 100 -5.15 -8.19 8.94
CA LYS A 100 -4.44 -7.66 10.11
C LYS A 100 -3.85 -6.29 9.82
N LEU A 101 -3.21 -6.14 8.67
CA LEU A 101 -2.60 -4.88 8.27
C LEU A 101 -3.65 -3.79 8.06
N ALA A 102 -4.73 -4.11 7.37
CA ALA A 102 -5.78 -3.15 7.05
C ALA A 102 -6.61 -2.73 8.26
N SER A 103 -6.58 -3.51 9.33
CA SER A 103 -7.32 -3.20 10.56
C SER A 103 -6.54 -2.36 11.56
N LEU A 104 -5.33 -1.96 11.22
CA LEU A 104 -4.52 -1.10 12.08
C LEU A 104 -5.14 0.28 12.31
#